data_ae99e159faaa27204d1852ef2c5db815
#
_entry.id   ae99e159faaa27204d1852ef2c5db815
#
_cell.length_a   1.000
_cell.length_b   1.000
_cell.length_c   1.000
_cell.angle_alpha   90.00
_cell.angle_beta   90.00
_cell.angle_gamma   90.00
#
_symmetry.space_group_name_H-M   'P 1'
#
loop_
_entity.id
_entity.type
_entity.pdbx_description
1 polymer ?
#
loop_
_entity_poly.entity_id
_entity_poly.type
_entity_poly.pdbx_seq_one_letter_code
_entity_poly.pdbx_strand_id
1 'polypeptide(L)'
;MSNITLASWNVNSLKVRLPQLLDWLKTSGVDAVVLQETKLTDDVFPAESIREAGYDVVFTGQKTYNGVALLSKRDVFLPPEDVLLGLPDFSDDHKRFVAATLVTRREGKAIRFIGGYFPNGMAPGSWKYLYKLDWIAALTRHLKDTLTQCPDLVLGGDFNIAPEDADVWNPAERKDDILVSAPERAAFRELLKLGLSDSFRLVSQESARYSWWDYRMKGFENNHGLRIDHLLVSEALKERVKAVDIDTGPRGNLQ
;
A
#
# COMPACT_ATOMS: atom_id res chain seq x y z
N MET A 1 4.89 -25.01 -5.54
CA MET A 1 4.45 -23.88 -4.70
C MET A 1 3.27 -23.22 -5.37
N SER A 2 2.15 -23.04 -4.68
CA SER A 2 1.04 -22.23 -5.19
C SER A 2 1.49 -20.77 -5.24
N ASN A 3 1.16 -20.06 -6.34
CA ASN A 3 1.38 -18.62 -6.39
C ASN A 3 0.42 -17.94 -5.42
N ILE A 4 0.90 -16.89 -4.78
CA ILE A 4 0.12 -16.01 -3.90
C ILE A 4 0.07 -14.63 -4.56
N THR A 5 -1.13 -14.07 -4.66
CA THR A 5 -1.36 -12.74 -5.22
C THR A 5 -1.63 -11.74 -4.10
N LEU A 6 -0.75 -10.75 -3.98
CA LEU A 6 -0.86 -9.66 -3.01
C LEU A 6 -1.15 -8.34 -3.73
N ALA A 7 -1.95 -7.47 -3.10
CA ALA A 7 -2.31 -6.19 -3.69
C ALA A 7 -2.29 -5.03 -2.66
N SER A 8 -2.27 -3.82 -3.19
CA SER A 8 -2.51 -2.59 -2.45
C SER A 8 -3.51 -1.72 -3.21
N TRP A 9 -4.48 -1.13 -2.52
CA TRP A 9 -5.49 -0.27 -3.14
C TRP A 9 -5.93 0.87 -2.21
N ASN A 10 -5.62 2.09 -2.57
CA ASN A 10 -6.25 3.26 -1.97
C ASN A 10 -7.69 3.39 -2.50
N VAL A 11 -8.68 3.08 -1.66
CA VAL A 11 -10.09 3.05 -2.03
C VAL A 11 -10.79 4.42 -1.97
N ASN A 12 -10.12 5.44 -1.44
CA ASN A 12 -10.67 6.80 -1.32
C ASN A 12 -12.14 6.81 -0.83
N SER A 13 -12.38 6.25 0.35
CA SER A 13 -13.68 6.00 1.00
C SER A 13 -14.28 4.62 0.70
N LEU A 14 -14.08 3.71 1.66
CA LEU A 14 -14.63 2.35 1.58
C LEU A 14 -16.16 2.35 1.53
N LYS A 15 -16.83 3.29 2.20
CA LYS A 15 -18.30 3.41 2.12
C LYS A 15 -18.79 3.51 0.67
N VAL A 16 -18.08 4.27 -0.15
CA VAL A 16 -18.43 4.47 -1.57
C VAL A 16 -18.01 3.27 -2.43
N ARG A 17 -16.85 2.69 -2.12
CA ARG A 17 -16.21 1.65 -2.94
C ARG A 17 -16.53 0.22 -2.51
N LEU A 18 -17.28 0.00 -1.44
CA LEU A 18 -17.57 -1.34 -0.94
C LEU A 18 -18.16 -2.29 -2.00
N PRO A 19 -19.17 -1.91 -2.79
CA PRO A 19 -19.69 -2.80 -3.83
C PRO A 19 -18.61 -3.16 -4.87
N GLN A 20 -17.80 -2.18 -5.29
CA GLN A 20 -16.73 -2.38 -6.24
C GLN A 20 -15.61 -3.26 -5.65
N LEU A 21 -15.25 -3.07 -4.38
CA LEU A 21 -14.28 -3.91 -3.68
C LEU A 21 -14.76 -5.36 -3.61
N LEU A 22 -16.01 -5.59 -3.20
CA LEU A 22 -16.56 -6.94 -3.08
C LEU A 22 -16.61 -7.67 -4.43
N ASP A 23 -16.92 -6.96 -5.51
CA ASP A 23 -16.88 -7.52 -6.86
C ASP A 23 -15.43 -7.82 -7.32
N TRP A 24 -14.52 -6.90 -7.07
CA TRP A 24 -13.11 -7.07 -7.40
C TRP A 24 -12.48 -8.23 -6.61
N LEU A 25 -12.79 -8.41 -5.33
CA LEU A 25 -12.32 -9.55 -4.53
C LEU A 25 -12.75 -10.92 -5.11
N LYS A 26 -13.91 -10.98 -5.77
CA LYS A 26 -14.40 -12.21 -6.43
C LYS A 26 -13.70 -12.49 -7.75
N THR A 27 -13.32 -11.46 -8.49
CA THR A 27 -12.90 -11.57 -9.90
C THR A 27 -11.38 -11.46 -10.10
N SER A 28 -10.66 -10.74 -9.23
CA SER A 28 -9.23 -10.47 -9.39
C SER A 28 -8.31 -11.64 -9.07
N GLY A 29 -8.79 -12.63 -8.31
CA GLY A 29 -7.95 -13.74 -7.82
C GLY A 29 -6.95 -13.32 -6.74
N VAL A 30 -7.12 -12.14 -6.12
CA VAL A 30 -6.24 -11.66 -5.04
C VAL A 30 -6.39 -12.54 -3.80
N ASP A 31 -5.28 -12.86 -3.15
CA ASP A 31 -5.25 -13.66 -1.93
C ASP A 31 -5.13 -12.79 -0.67
N ALA A 32 -4.40 -11.67 -0.73
CA ALA A 32 -4.45 -10.66 0.31
C ALA A 32 -4.27 -9.25 -0.25
N VAL A 33 -4.92 -8.26 0.38
CA VAL A 33 -4.88 -6.86 -0.04
C VAL A 33 -4.82 -5.93 1.15
N VAL A 34 -4.00 -4.88 1.04
CA VAL A 34 -4.00 -3.75 1.98
C VAL A 34 -4.75 -2.58 1.37
N LEU A 35 -5.68 -2.02 2.14
CA LEU A 35 -6.51 -0.89 1.73
C LEU A 35 -6.07 0.38 2.46
N GLN A 36 -6.13 1.51 1.77
CA GLN A 36 -5.88 2.83 2.33
C GLN A 36 -7.09 3.73 2.11
N GLU A 37 -7.21 4.77 2.94
CA GLU A 37 -8.31 5.73 2.93
C GLU A 37 -9.69 5.09 3.07
N THR A 38 -9.85 4.17 4.02
CA THR A 38 -11.17 3.59 4.32
C THR A 38 -12.16 4.62 4.83
N LYS A 39 -11.69 5.67 5.53
CA LYS A 39 -12.45 6.85 6.01
C LYS A 39 -13.66 6.48 6.87
N LEU A 40 -13.60 5.36 7.57
CA LEU A 40 -14.62 4.85 8.47
C LEU A 40 -14.02 4.65 9.85
N THR A 41 -14.80 4.90 10.89
CA THR A 41 -14.47 4.46 12.25
C THR A 41 -14.68 2.95 12.39
N ASP A 42 -14.05 2.34 13.38
CA ASP A 42 -14.05 0.88 13.52
C ASP A 42 -15.46 0.31 13.77
N ASP A 43 -16.34 1.06 14.43
CA ASP A 43 -17.72 0.66 14.73
C ASP A 43 -18.64 0.58 13.49
N VAL A 44 -18.33 1.29 12.42
CA VAL A 44 -19.09 1.27 11.15
C VAL A 44 -18.33 0.62 9.99
N PHE A 45 -17.19 0.02 10.27
CA PHE A 45 -16.42 -0.68 9.24
C PHE A 45 -17.17 -1.95 8.78
N PRO A 46 -17.32 -2.19 7.46
CA PRO A 46 -18.16 -3.28 6.91
C PRO A 46 -17.46 -4.66 6.97
N ALA A 47 -16.96 -5.03 8.15
CA ALA A 47 -16.20 -6.25 8.34
C ALA A 47 -16.99 -7.51 7.97
N GLU A 48 -18.31 -7.54 8.24
CA GLU A 48 -19.12 -8.70 7.96
C GLU A 48 -19.25 -8.95 6.45
N SER A 49 -19.52 -7.91 5.66
CA SER A 49 -19.62 -8.05 4.20
C SER A 49 -18.30 -8.57 3.58
N ILE A 50 -17.15 -8.18 4.14
CA ILE A 50 -15.84 -8.69 3.72
C ILE A 50 -15.65 -10.15 4.12
N ARG A 51 -16.12 -10.54 5.33
CA ARG A 51 -16.10 -11.92 5.80
C ARG A 51 -17.01 -12.83 4.95
N GLU A 52 -18.17 -12.35 4.57
CA GLU A 52 -19.09 -13.05 3.66
C GLU A 52 -18.47 -13.25 2.27
N ALA A 53 -17.61 -12.33 1.83
CA ALA A 53 -16.82 -12.47 0.60
C ALA A 53 -15.66 -13.48 0.71
N GLY A 54 -15.47 -14.12 1.87
CA GLY A 54 -14.46 -15.16 2.08
C GLY A 54 -13.10 -14.65 2.59
N TYR A 55 -13.01 -13.43 3.11
CA TYR A 55 -11.78 -12.85 3.64
C TYR A 55 -11.86 -12.61 5.15
N ASP A 56 -10.78 -12.86 5.86
CA ASP A 56 -10.56 -12.28 7.16
C ASP A 56 -10.08 -10.84 6.99
N VAL A 57 -10.34 -9.99 7.98
CA VAL A 57 -9.96 -8.58 7.92
C VAL A 57 -9.50 -8.08 9.28
N VAL A 58 -8.38 -7.35 9.27
CA VAL A 58 -7.89 -6.54 10.38
C VAL A 58 -7.81 -5.10 9.91
N PHE A 59 -8.25 -4.16 10.74
CA PHE A 59 -8.41 -2.77 10.33
C PHE A 59 -8.31 -1.82 11.52
N THR A 60 -8.00 -0.57 11.21
CA THR A 60 -8.12 0.56 12.14
C THR A 60 -8.47 1.80 11.33
N GLY A 61 -9.44 2.54 11.80
CA GLY A 61 -9.98 3.66 11.08
C GLY A 61 -10.33 4.87 11.93
N GLN A 62 -10.64 5.95 11.24
CA GLN A 62 -11.10 7.20 11.83
C GLN A 62 -12.09 7.89 10.88
N LYS A 63 -12.92 8.74 11.44
CA LYS A 63 -13.94 9.46 10.68
C LYS A 63 -13.29 10.41 9.66
N THR A 64 -13.79 10.41 8.44
CA THR A 64 -13.52 11.40 7.36
C THR A 64 -12.16 11.21 6.67
N TYR A 65 -11.10 10.83 7.38
CA TYR A 65 -9.74 10.74 6.85
C TYR A 65 -9.08 9.42 7.21
N ASN A 66 -8.00 9.07 6.49
CA ASN A 66 -7.14 7.92 6.81
C ASN A 66 -7.93 6.59 6.88
N GLY A 67 -7.45 5.69 7.70
CA GLY A 67 -7.98 4.34 7.85
C GLY A 67 -7.31 3.36 6.90
N VAL A 68 -6.89 2.24 7.47
CA VAL A 68 -6.22 1.16 6.74
C VAL A 68 -6.84 -0.18 7.12
N ALA A 69 -6.81 -1.12 6.18
CA ALA A 69 -7.25 -2.48 6.42
C ALA A 69 -6.35 -3.48 5.70
N LEU A 70 -6.22 -4.69 6.24
CA LEU A 70 -5.58 -5.83 5.62
C LEU A 70 -6.59 -6.96 5.53
N LEU A 71 -6.87 -7.42 4.32
CA LEU A 71 -7.77 -8.51 4.02
C LEU A 71 -6.95 -9.72 3.59
N SER A 72 -7.29 -10.92 4.07
CA SER A 72 -6.65 -12.18 3.70
C SER A 72 -7.68 -13.27 3.43
N LYS A 73 -7.54 -13.96 2.30
CA LYS A 73 -8.48 -14.98 1.84
C LYS A 73 -8.41 -16.23 2.71
N ARG A 74 -9.54 -16.63 3.29
CA ARG A 74 -9.63 -17.74 4.25
C ARG A 74 -9.23 -19.10 3.67
N ASP A 75 -9.45 -19.30 2.38
CA ASP A 75 -9.06 -20.56 1.72
C ASP A 75 -7.54 -20.69 1.52
N VAL A 76 -6.82 -19.57 1.57
CA VAL A 76 -5.37 -19.51 1.34
C VAL A 76 -4.61 -19.38 2.64
N PHE A 77 -5.09 -18.55 3.56
CA PHE A 77 -4.41 -18.24 4.82
C PHE A 77 -5.17 -18.75 6.05
N LEU A 78 -4.45 -19.00 7.12
CA LEU A 78 -4.97 -19.07 8.48
C LEU A 78 -5.39 -17.66 8.94
N PRO A 79 -6.19 -17.54 10.02
CA PRO A 79 -6.49 -16.22 10.57
C PRO A 79 -5.23 -15.40 10.80
N PRO A 80 -5.23 -14.08 10.52
CA PRO A 80 -4.07 -13.22 10.71
C PRO A 80 -3.53 -13.25 12.14
N GLU A 81 -2.21 -13.38 12.29
CA GLU A 81 -1.51 -13.41 13.58
C GLU A 81 -0.62 -12.17 13.74
N ASP A 82 -0.14 -11.90 14.96
CA ASP A 82 0.77 -10.78 15.28
C ASP A 82 0.30 -9.44 14.72
N VAL A 83 -0.98 -9.15 14.88
CA VAL A 83 -1.62 -7.94 14.35
C VAL A 83 -1.07 -6.69 15.05
N LEU A 84 -0.61 -5.71 14.26
CA LEU A 84 -0.25 -4.38 14.72
C LEU A 84 -1.14 -3.33 14.04
N LEU A 85 -1.75 -2.48 14.86
CA LEU A 85 -2.60 -1.35 14.42
C LEU A 85 -1.95 -0.05 14.89
N GLY A 86 -1.30 0.66 13.98
CA GLY A 86 -0.46 1.81 14.28
C GLY A 86 1.02 1.48 14.27
N LEU A 87 1.83 2.48 13.92
CA LEU A 87 3.27 2.33 13.84
C LEU A 87 3.87 2.32 15.27
N PRO A 88 4.58 1.26 15.68
CA PRO A 88 5.23 1.22 16.98
C PRO A 88 6.22 2.40 17.16
N ASP A 89 6.36 2.88 18.38
CA ASP A 89 7.29 3.95 18.78
C ASP A 89 7.10 5.28 18.02
N PHE A 90 5.94 5.46 17.41
CA PHE A 90 5.52 6.71 16.80
C PHE A 90 4.14 7.10 17.29
N SER A 91 4.07 8.07 18.19
CA SER A 91 2.80 8.57 18.71
C SER A 91 2.04 9.31 17.62
N ASP A 92 1.01 8.68 17.07
CA ASP A 92 0.20 9.21 15.99
C ASP A 92 -1.27 8.84 16.15
N ASP A 93 -2.13 9.84 16.17
CA ASP A 93 -3.59 9.64 16.21
C ASP A 93 -4.14 9.18 14.85
N HIS A 94 -3.35 9.33 13.79
CA HIS A 94 -3.76 8.98 12.44
C HIS A 94 -3.64 7.48 12.17
N LYS A 95 -4.72 6.90 11.65
CA LYS A 95 -4.82 5.47 11.35
C LYS A 95 -4.24 5.18 9.96
N ARG A 96 -2.90 4.96 9.90
CA ARG A 96 -2.09 4.87 8.67
C ARG A 96 -1.32 3.58 8.52
N PHE A 97 -1.29 2.73 9.54
CA PHE A 97 -0.46 1.52 9.54
C PHE A 97 -1.26 0.32 10.03
N VAL A 98 -1.13 -0.79 9.32
CA VAL A 98 -1.64 -2.12 9.69
C VAL A 98 -0.62 -3.16 9.30
N ALA A 99 -0.40 -4.15 10.14
CA ALA A 99 0.46 -5.28 9.81
C ALA A 99 -0.09 -6.57 10.41
N ALA A 100 0.13 -7.68 9.71
CA ALA A 100 -0.19 -9.01 10.21
C ALA A 100 0.77 -10.04 9.63
N THR A 101 0.93 -11.16 10.33
CA THR A 101 1.58 -12.36 9.82
C THR A 101 0.51 -13.25 9.19
N LEU A 102 0.67 -13.55 7.90
CA LEU A 102 -0.22 -14.41 7.12
C LEU A 102 0.45 -15.78 6.92
N VAL A 103 -0.13 -16.81 7.49
CA VAL A 103 0.38 -18.18 7.38
C VAL A 103 -0.43 -18.96 6.35
N THR A 104 0.23 -19.48 5.32
CA THR A 104 -0.43 -20.25 4.25
C THR A 104 -0.94 -21.60 4.77
N ARG A 105 -2.20 -21.95 4.50
CA ARG A 105 -2.81 -23.21 4.94
C ARG A 105 -2.12 -24.46 4.40
N ARG A 106 -1.64 -24.40 3.14
CA ARG A 106 -1.06 -25.59 2.46
C ARG A 106 0.37 -25.85 2.86
N GLU A 107 1.18 -24.82 3.00
CA GLU A 107 2.63 -24.96 3.15
C GLU A 107 3.12 -24.52 4.54
N GLY A 108 2.26 -23.90 5.36
CA GLY A 108 2.64 -23.37 6.67
C GLY A 108 3.66 -22.23 6.60
N LYS A 109 3.81 -21.60 5.42
CA LYS A 109 4.75 -20.48 5.25
C LYS A 109 4.14 -19.18 5.73
N ALA A 110 4.91 -18.45 6.51
CA ALA A 110 4.53 -17.16 7.04
C ALA A 110 5.06 -16.03 6.13
N ILE A 111 4.24 -15.02 5.91
CA ILE A 111 4.60 -13.77 5.24
C ILE A 111 4.18 -12.63 6.16
N ARG A 112 5.11 -11.75 6.53
CA ARG A 112 4.76 -10.49 7.20
C ARG A 112 4.24 -9.50 6.17
N PHE A 113 2.93 -9.23 6.16
CA PHE A 113 2.33 -8.27 5.26
C PHE A 113 2.00 -6.97 6.01
N ILE A 114 2.55 -5.88 5.54
CA ILE A 114 2.42 -4.54 6.13
C ILE A 114 1.71 -3.64 5.14
N GLY A 115 0.68 -2.94 5.61
CA GLY A 115 -0.05 -1.92 4.86
C GLY A 115 0.20 -0.53 5.40
N GLY A 116 0.66 0.38 4.54
CA GLY A 116 0.92 1.78 4.89
C GLY A 116 0.08 2.76 4.08
N TYR A 117 -0.46 3.78 4.74
CA TYR A 117 -0.96 5.00 4.11
C TYR A 117 -0.04 6.16 4.49
N PHE A 118 0.97 6.39 3.67
CA PHE A 118 1.98 7.41 3.91
C PHE A 118 1.34 8.80 3.86
N PRO A 119 1.71 9.72 4.76
CA PRO A 119 1.16 11.07 4.70
C PRO A 119 1.42 11.74 3.36
N ASN A 120 0.43 12.48 2.84
CA ASN A 120 0.61 13.22 1.57
C ASN A 120 1.68 14.31 1.69
N GLY A 121 1.71 15.05 2.81
CA GLY A 121 2.70 16.09 3.05
C GLY A 121 2.26 17.50 2.61
N MET A 122 1.18 17.65 1.85
CA MET A 122 0.58 18.92 1.42
C MET A 122 1.48 19.75 0.50
N ALA A 123 2.61 20.26 0.98
CA ALA A 123 3.57 21.05 0.22
C ALA A 123 4.97 20.92 0.84
N PRO A 124 6.04 20.88 0.03
CA PRO A 124 7.40 20.89 0.52
C PRO A 124 7.64 22.04 1.51
N GLY A 125 8.33 21.74 2.61
CA GLY A 125 8.62 22.70 3.68
C GLY A 125 7.49 22.98 4.66
N SER A 126 6.27 22.46 4.44
CA SER A 126 5.16 22.59 5.39
C SER A 126 5.37 21.67 6.62
N TRP A 127 4.64 21.95 7.72
CA TRP A 127 4.66 21.06 8.89
C TRP A 127 4.16 19.64 8.56
N LYS A 128 3.20 19.52 7.64
CA LYS A 128 2.71 18.21 7.16
C LYS A 128 3.75 17.45 6.35
N TYR A 129 4.60 18.19 5.66
CA TYR A 129 5.74 17.59 4.95
C TYR A 129 6.80 17.04 5.92
N LEU A 130 7.13 17.81 6.95
CA LEU A 130 8.03 17.33 8.01
C LEU A 130 7.46 16.09 8.72
N TYR A 131 6.19 16.13 9.08
CA TYR A 131 5.47 14.99 9.63
C TYR A 131 5.56 13.74 8.72
N LYS A 132 5.41 13.91 7.39
CA LYS A 132 5.58 12.82 6.43
C LYS A 132 6.97 12.19 6.52
N LEU A 133 8.02 13.02 6.51
CA LEU A 133 9.40 12.53 6.57
C LEU A 133 9.69 11.83 7.91
N ASP A 134 9.19 12.38 9.02
CA ASP A 134 9.34 11.77 10.35
C ASP A 134 8.60 10.43 10.45
N TRP A 135 7.40 10.34 9.86
CA TRP A 135 6.63 9.10 9.80
C TRP A 135 7.38 8.01 9.00
N ILE A 136 7.96 8.37 7.84
CA ILE A 136 8.75 7.44 7.02
C ILE A 136 10.02 7.01 7.78
N ALA A 137 10.68 7.92 8.47
CA ALA A 137 11.86 7.60 9.27
C ALA A 137 11.52 6.63 10.42
N ALA A 138 10.37 6.81 11.08
CA ALA A 138 9.89 5.88 12.10
C ALA A 138 9.56 4.51 11.51
N LEU A 139 8.87 4.46 10.36
CA LEU A 139 8.61 3.22 9.63
C LEU A 139 9.93 2.51 9.26
N THR A 140 10.92 3.24 8.78
CA THR A 140 12.23 2.69 8.41
C THR A 140 12.92 2.02 9.60
N ARG A 141 12.87 2.65 10.80
CA ARG A 141 13.40 2.04 12.03
C ARG A 141 12.65 0.75 12.39
N HIS A 142 11.32 0.79 12.38
CA HIS A 142 10.49 -0.38 12.66
C HIS A 142 10.78 -1.54 11.70
N LEU A 143 10.89 -1.27 10.40
CA LEU A 143 11.17 -2.28 9.37
C LEU A 143 12.55 -2.92 9.54
N LYS A 144 13.56 -2.16 9.98
CA LYS A 144 14.89 -2.69 10.24
C LYS A 144 14.85 -3.84 11.26
N ASP A 145 14.11 -3.66 12.34
CA ASP A 145 13.96 -4.68 13.38
C ASP A 145 13.05 -5.82 12.93
N THR A 146 11.96 -5.49 12.22
CA THR A 146 11.01 -6.47 11.70
C THR A 146 11.67 -7.42 10.70
N LEU A 147 12.52 -6.95 9.79
CA LEU A 147 13.21 -7.75 8.78
C LEU A 147 14.16 -8.79 9.39
N THR A 148 14.73 -8.53 10.57
CA THR A 148 15.55 -9.51 11.27
C THR A 148 14.74 -10.66 11.86
N GLN A 149 13.47 -10.42 12.22
CA GLN A 149 12.59 -11.40 12.83
C GLN A 149 11.72 -12.12 11.79
N CYS A 150 11.31 -11.40 10.76
CA CYS A 150 10.43 -11.86 9.69
C CYS A 150 11.08 -11.58 8.33
N PRO A 151 11.97 -12.47 7.84
CA PRO A 151 12.68 -12.26 6.59
C PRO A 151 11.76 -12.24 5.35
N ASP A 152 10.65 -13.00 5.37
CA ASP A 152 9.64 -12.99 4.31
C ASP A 152 8.64 -11.85 4.57
N LEU A 153 8.96 -10.64 4.09
CA LEU A 153 8.20 -9.42 4.35
C LEU A 153 7.78 -8.73 3.05
N VAL A 154 6.52 -8.26 3.03
CA VAL A 154 5.99 -7.37 1.99
C VAL A 154 5.45 -6.11 2.66
N LEU A 155 5.90 -4.94 2.19
CA LEU A 155 5.34 -3.63 2.53
C LEU A 155 4.56 -3.10 1.33
N GLY A 156 3.24 -3.00 1.47
CA GLY A 156 2.35 -2.45 0.46
C GLY A 156 1.69 -1.17 0.91
N GLY A 157 1.28 -0.33 -0.02
CA GLY A 157 0.52 0.85 0.34
C GLY A 157 0.53 1.97 -0.70
N ASP A 158 -0.17 3.04 -0.34
CA ASP A 158 -0.04 4.35 -0.96
C ASP A 158 1.10 5.10 -0.26
N PHE A 159 2.25 5.16 -0.92
CA PHE A 159 3.44 5.81 -0.37
C PHE A 159 3.40 7.33 -0.53
N ASN A 160 2.50 7.84 -1.38
CA ASN A 160 2.50 9.24 -1.74
C ASN A 160 3.90 9.73 -2.21
N ILE A 161 4.68 8.86 -2.85
CA ILE A 161 6.00 9.14 -3.42
C ILE A 161 6.12 8.47 -4.78
N ALA A 162 6.48 9.23 -5.81
CA ALA A 162 6.95 8.73 -7.09
C ALA A 162 8.48 8.68 -7.06
N PRO A 163 9.10 7.48 -6.98
CA PRO A 163 10.53 7.35 -6.67
C PRO A 163 11.47 7.88 -7.74
N GLU A 164 11.07 7.75 -9.01
CA GLU A 164 11.91 8.06 -10.16
C GLU A 164 11.16 8.90 -11.19
N ASP A 165 11.86 9.48 -12.15
CA ASP A 165 11.27 10.25 -13.23
C ASP A 165 10.38 9.40 -14.15
N ALA A 166 10.70 8.11 -14.29
CA ALA A 166 9.87 7.15 -15.01
C ALA A 166 8.48 6.93 -14.37
N ASP A 167 8.32 7.32 -13.10
CA ASP A 167 7.08 7.21 -12.32
C ASP A 167 6.23 8.48 -12.35
N VAL A 168 6.63 9.47 -13.14
CA VAL A 168 6.04 10.81 -13.13
C VAL A 168 5.67 11.24 -14.55
N TRP A 169 4.43 11.68 -14.72
CA TRP A 169 4.08 12.44 -15.91
C TRP A 169 4.73 13.83 -15.87
N ASN A 170 5.46 14.19 -16.93
CA ASN A 170 6.18 15.45 -17.07
C ASN A 170 7.14 15.76 -15.90
N PRO A 171 8.17 14.94 -15.66
CA PRO A 171 9.04 15.06 -14.50
C PRO A 171 9.85 16.37 -14.47
N ALA A 172 10.13 16.97 -15.66
CA ALA A 172 10.89 18.22 -15.73
C ALA A 172 10.16 19.41 -15.06
N GLU A 173 8.83 19.47 -15.20
CA GLU A 173 8.02 20.54 -14.59
C GLU A 173 7.68 20.27 -13.12
N ARG A 174 7.80 19.00 -12.67
CA ARG A 174 7.36 18.57 -11.35
C ARG A 174 8.51 18.32 -10.35
N LYS A 175 9.74 18.62 -10.73
CA LYS A 175 10.95 18.22 -9.99
C LYS A 175 10.93 18.54 -8.49
N ASP A 176 10.33 19.63 -8.09
CA ASP A 176 10.27 20.12 -6.71
C ASP A 176 8.85 20.05 -6.11
N ASP A 177 7.90 19.43 -6.82
CA ASP A 177 6.54 19.25 -6.33
C ASP A 177 6.47 18.24 -5.19
N ILE A 178 5.38 18.31 -4.42
CA ILE A 178 5.01 17.26 -3.47
C ILE A 178 4.88 15.91 -4.21
N LEU A 179 5.20 14.81 -3.55
CA LEU A 179 5.24 13.42 -4.02
C LEU A 179 6.47 13.07 -4.90
N VAL A 180 7.24 14.07 -5.35
CA VAL A 180 8.40 13.85 -6.24
C VAL A 180 9.68 14.53 -5.76
N SER A 181 9.61 15.27 -4.67
CA SER A 181 10.73 16.06 -4.14
C SER A 181 11.94 15.19 -3.76
N ALA A 182 13.12 15.78 -3.81
CA ALA A 182 14.36 15.06 -3.50
C ALA A 182 14.40 14.43 -2.09
N PRO A 183 13.91 15.10 -1.00
CA PRO A 183 13.83 14.46 0.32
C PRO A 183 12.86 13.26 0.37
N GLU A 184 11.70 13.32 -0.30
CA GLU A 184 10.77 12.19 -0.37
C GLU A 184 11.39 10.99 -1.08
N ARG A 185 12.02 11.23 -2.23
CA ARG A 185 12.76 10.19 -2.97
C ARG A 185 13.95 9.64 -2.17
N ALA A 186 14.61 10.49 -1.39
CA ALA A 186 15.67 10.03 -0.47
C ALA A 186 15.11 9.11 0.61
N ALA A 187 13.98 9.47 1.24
CA ALA A 187 13.32 8.64 2.24
C ALA A 187 12.87 7.29 1.66
N PHE A 188 12.35 7.26 0.42
CA PHE A 188 12.04 6.01 -0.27
C PHE A 188 13.30 5.13 -0.48
N ARG A 189 14.42 5.73 -0.90
CA ARG A 189 15.68 4.99 -1.05
C ARG A 189 16.22 4.43 0.27
N GLU A 190 15.98 5.10 1.41
CA GLU A 190 16.35 4.54 2.72
C GLU A 190 15.57 3.25 3.02
N LEU A 191 14.28 3.14 2.62
CA LEU A 191 13.54 1.88 2.71
C LEU A 191 14.20 0.78 1.86
N LEU A 192 14.61 1.09 0.62
CA LEU A 192 15.27 0.11 -0.25
C LEU A 192 16.62 -0.35 0.32
N LYS A 193 17.38 0.52 1.00
CA LYS A 193 18.66 0.18 1.64
C LYS A 193 18.53 -0.84 2.78
N LEU A 194 17.32 -1.07 3.31
CA LEU A 194 17.06 -2.14 4.27
C LEU A 194 17.07 -3.55 3.64
N GLY A 195 17.26 -3.67 2.32
CA GLY A 195 17.14 -4.91 1.56
C GLY A 195 15.71 -5.12 1.00
N LEU A 196 14.93 -4.04 0.88
CA LEU A 196 13.66 -4.06 0.18
C LEU A 196 13.86 -3.76 -1.32
N SER A 197 13.05 -4.37 -2.17
CA SER A 197 13.03 -4.13 -3.61
C SER A 197 11.64 -3.73 -4.06
N ASP A 198 11.54 -2.74 -4.95
CA ASP A 198 10.28 -2.40 -5.62
C ASP A 198 9.89 -3.53 -6.56
N SER A 199 8.83 -4.25 -6.24
CA SER A 199 8.40 -5.43 -6.98
C SER A 199 8.07 -5.13 -8.44
N PHE A 200 7.52 -3.95 -8.73
CA PHE A 200 7.25 -3.54 -10.10
C PHE A 200 8.54 -3.40 -10.91
N ARG A 201 9.59 -2.79 -10.32
CA ARG A 201 10.88 -2.60 -10.98
C ARG A 201 11.72 -3.88 -11.08
N LEU A 202 11.37 -4.94 -10.34
CA LEU A 202 11.98 -6.27 -10.54
C LEU A 202 11.53 -6.92 -11.86
N VAL A 203 10.31 -6.65 -12.33
CA VAL A 203 9.73 -7.31 -13.51
C VAL A 203 9.53 -6.38 -14.69
N SER A 204 9.44 -5.07 -14.50
CA SER A 204 9.20 -4.11 -15.57
C SER A 204 10.04 -2.84 -15.39
N GLN A 205 10.65 -2.41 -16.50
CA GLN A 205 11.32 -1.11 -16.59
C GLN A 205 10.47 -0.09 -17.37
N GLU A 206 9.20 -0.40 -17.61
CA GLU A 206 8.30 0.49 -18.33
C GLU A 206 8.13 1.83 -17.58
N SER A 207 8.20 2.91 -18.34
CA SER A 207 7.81 4.25 -17.89
C SER A 207 6.32 4.50 -18.16
N ALA A 208 5.78 5.57 -17.58
CA ALA A 208 4.39 5.98 -17.79
C ALA A 208 3.33 4.92 -17.40
N ARG A 209 3.69 4.01 -16.49
CA ARG A 209 2.77 3.12 -15.79
C ARG A 209 2.47 3.72 -14.43
N TYR A 210 1.29 4.29 -14.28
CA TYR A 210 0.90 5.04 -13.10
C TYR A 210 -0.16 4.30 -12.28
N SER A 211 -0.24 4.61 -10.99
CA SER A 211 -1.24 4.07 -10.06
C SER A 211 -2.23 5.14 -9.58
N TRP A 212 -1.91 6.40 -9.79
CA TRP A 212 -2.72 7.54 -9.37
C TRP A 212 -2.78 8.63 -10.45
N TRP A 213 -3.95 9.28 -10.57
CA TRP A 213 -4.21 10.42 -11.46
C TRP A 213 -5.04 11.46 -10.72
N ASP A 214 -4.75 12.75 -10.96
CA ASP A 214 -5.62 13.83 -10.48
C ASP A 214 -6.98 13.73 -11.19
N TYR A 215 -8.06 13.85 -10.42
CA TYR A 215 -9.43 13.88 -10.98
C TYR A 215 -9.71 15.12 -11.83
N ARG A 216 -8.91 16.19 -11.64
CA ARG A 216 -9.01 17.42 -12.40
C ARG A 216 -8.32 17.26 -13.76
N MET A 217 -8.77 18.09 -14.74
CA MET A 217 -8.14 18.21 -16.06
C MET A 217 -8.02 16.90 -16.84
N LYS A 218 -8.96 15.95 -16.60
CA LYS A 218 -8.96 14.64 -17.29
C LYS A 218 -7.64 13.87 -17.15
N GLY A 219 -7.04 13.90 -15.95
CA GLY A 219 -5.75 13.29 -15.68
C GLY A 219 -5.68 11.83 -16.09
N PHE A 220 -6.71 11.03 -15.77
CA PHE A 220 -6.78 9.62 -16.15
C PHE A 220 -6.87 9.41 -17.67
N GLU A 221 -7.78 10.13 -18.36
CA GLU A 221 -7.96 10.03 -19.81
C GLU A 221 -6.68 10.39 -20.58
N ASN A 222 -5.93 11.39 -20.11
CA ASN A 222 -4.69 11.87 -20.73
C ASN A 222 -3.44 11.11 -20.23
N ASN A 223 -3.60 10.15 -19.34
CA ASN A 223 -2.51 9.44 -18.65
C ASN A 223 -1.52 10.40 -17.95
N HIS A 224 -2.00 11.49 -17.35
CA HIS A 224 -1.22 12.44 -16.58
C HIS A 224 -1.15 11.99 -15.11
N GLY A 225 -0.40 10.94 -14.86
CA GLY A 225 -0.40 10.23 -13.57
C GLY A 225 0.94 10.19 -12.86
N LEU A 226 0.91 9.56 -11.70
CA LEU A 226 2.08 9.22 -10.87
C LEU A 226 1.97 7.77 -10.42
N ARG A 227 3.09 7.07 -10.32
CA ARG A 227 3.14 5.78 -9.64
C ARG A 227 3.57 6.02 -8.19
N ILE A 228 2.59 6.01 -7.28
CA ILE A 228 2.76 6.31 -5.85
C ILE A 228 2.31 5.18 -4.93
N ASP A 229 1.63 4.17 -5.48
CA ASP A 229 1.31 2.93 -4.78
C ASP A 229 2.36 1.88 -5.11
N HIS A 230 2.90 1.23 -4.09
CA HIS A 230 4.00 0.28 -4.24
C HIS A 230 3.78 -0.99 -3.42
N LEU A 231 4.39 -2.08 -3.88
CA LEU A 231 4.63 -3.30 -3.12
C LEU A 231 6.15 -3.49 -3.07
N LEU A 232 6.74 -3.29 -1.91
CA LEU A 232 8.16 -3.57 -1.67
C LEU A 232 8.29 -4.96 -1.05
N VAL A 233 9.20 -5.76 -1.59
CA VAL A 233 9.47 -7.12 -1.12
C VAL A 233 10.86 -7.21 -0.52
N SER A 234 11.00 -7.99 0.54
CA SER A 234 12.29 -8.29 1.17
C SER A 234 13.20 -9.10 0.23
N GLU A 235 14.50 -9.11 0.50
CA GLU A 235 15.50 -9.86 -0.27
C GLU A 235 15.15 -11.36 -0.34
N ALA A 236 14.59 -11.95 0.74
CA ALA A 236 14.15 -13.35 0.79
C ALA A 236 13.00 -13.66 -0.19
N LEU A 237 12.20 -12.66 -0.58
CA LEU A 237 11.09 -12.82 -1.51
C LEU A 237 11.42 -12.38 -2.95
N LYS A 238 12.53 -11.68 -3.17
CA LYS A 238 12.88 -11.04 -4.45
C LYS A 238 12.81 -12.00 -5.64
N GLU A 239 13.49 -13.14 -5.55
CA GLU A 239 13.51 -14.15 -6.62
C GLU A 239 12.18 -14.91 -6.77
N ARG A 240 11.25 -14.71 -5.83
CA ARG A 240 9.91 -15.33 -5.83
C ARG A 240 8.86 -14.47 -6.50
N VAL A 241 9.16 -13.20 -6.82
CA VAL A 241 8.28 -12.33 -7.59
C VAL A 241 8.17 -12.87 -9.02
N LYS A 242 6.95 -13.20 -9.46
CA LYS A 242 6.71 -13.78 -10.79
C LYS A 242 6.08 -12.79 -11.76
N ALA A 243 5.17 -11.96 -11.25
CA ALA A 243 4.49 -10.94 -12.04
C ALA A 243 4.07 -9.79 -11.12
N VAL A 244 4.02 -8.60 -11.68
CA VAL A 244 3.43 -7.42 -11.04
C VAL A 244 2.70 -6.63 -12.12
N ASP A 245 1.53 -6.14 -11.80
CA ASP A 245 0.77 -5.26 -12.69
C ASP A 245 0.08 -4.15 -11.90
N ILE A 246 -0.33 -3.10 -12.61
CA ILE A 246 -1.15 -2.01 -12.09
C ILE A 246 -2.53 -2.14 -12.71
N ASP A 247 -3.51 -2.60 -11.92
CA ASP A 247 -4.89 -2.73 -12.35
C ASP A 247 -5.56 -1.35 -12.41
N THR A 248 -5.74 -0.85 -13.62
CA THR A 248 -6.39 0.45 -13.86
C THR A 248 -7.92 0.34 -13.99
N GLY A 249 -8.47 -0.87 -14.08
CA GLY A 249 -9.90 -1.11 -14.22
C GLY A 249 -10.75 -0.45 -13.15
N PRO A 250 -10.42 -0.60 -11.84
CA PRO A 250 -11.14 0.07 -10.77
C PRO A 250 -11.13 1.60 -10.84
N ARG A 251 -10.12 2.21 -11.47
CA ARG A 251 -10.01 3.66 -11.66
C ARG A 251 -10.90 4.18 -12.79
N GLY A 252 -11.02 3.42 -13.89
CA GLY A 252 -11.84 3.79 -15.04
C GLY A 252 -13.36 3.82 -14.74
N ASN A 253 -13.80 3.17 -13.68
CA ASN A 253 -15.20 3.13 -13.25
C ASN A 253 -15.58 4.26 -12.28
N LEU A 254 -14.78 5.32 -12.18
CA LEU A 254 -14.95 6.44 -11.25
C LEU A 254 -15.71 7.64 -11.84
N GLN A 255 -16.45 7.43 -12.95
CA GLN A 255 -17.35 8.45 -13.51
C GLN A 255 -18.71 8.43 -12.82
#